data_c799a39742de7cd4f1fa57a59a8207ae
#
_entry.id   c799a39742de7cd4f1fa57a59a8207ae
#
_cell.length_a   1.000
_cell.length_b   1.000
_cell.length_c   1.000
_cell.angle_alpha   90.00
_cell.angle_beta   90.00
_cell.angle_gamma   90.00
#
_symmetry.space_group_name_H-M   'P 1'
#
loop_
_entity.id
_entity.type
_entity.pdbx_description
1 polymer ?
#
loop_
_entity_poly.entity_id
_entity_poly.type
_entity_poly.pdbx_seq_one_letter_code
_entity_poly.pdbx_strand_id
1 'polypeptide(L)'
;MKPTTCFAPAHILLPSEQVPLEQWGCIACDQFTSDRSYWHRAEKTAAGAPSTLNLILPEVYLEDGDADARVEKIHATMQDYAQNVLTRAVDGFIYVERTEQSGRVRQGLVGRVDLEAYSYRRGEKCAVRPSECTVESRIPPRMKVRTGAALETPHIMMLADDPGCTLIEPIAAHKDSLPKVYEGELMLGGGHVAGWAVEDPAIIAQIENALTVLGSQEEFDKKYPDATRRDPLTLAVGDGNHSLATAKACWEELKKTLTPEQAENHPARWCLAEVCNVHSPAIEIEPIHRVLFNVDCATVLLSLITWSDANMAGCCFGGSKKQPFTLAGPHMANVLSFEDPTEPLTVGTIDDFISDYIERHPEAKVDYVHDEPAVRALCKQGAVAFLMPPFAKSDLFRGVVMGGVLPRKTFSMGHAEEKRYYIECRKITE
;
A
#
# COMPACT_ATOMS: atom_id res chain seq x y z
N MET A 1 -17.25 16.33 -17.52
CA MET A 1 -16.22 17.30 -17.08
C MET A 1 -14.89 16.59 -16.96
N LYS A 2 -13.78 17.21 -17.36
CA LYS A 2 -12.46 16.68 -17.05
C LYS A 2 -12.25 16.73 -15.54
N PRO A 3 -11.80 15.65 -14.89
CA PRO A 3 -11.44 15.71 -13.50
C PRO A 3 -10.33 16.73 -13.31
N THR A 4 -10.48 17.60 -12.33
CA THR A 4 -9.51 18.67 -12.02
C THR A 4 -8.44 18.19 -11.03
N THR A 5 -8.64 17.00 -10.44
CA THR A 5 -7.80 16.42 -9.40
C THR A 5 -7.24 15.07 -9.82
N CYS A 6 -6.17 14.62 -9.14
CA CYS A 6 -5.54 13.31 -9.38
C CYS A 6 -6.38 12.10 -8.91
N PHE A 7 -7.47 12.34 -8.20
CA PHE A 7 -8.43 11.34 -7.72
C PHE A 7 -9.85 11.82 -8.00
N ALA A 8 -10.71 10.97 -8.55
CA ALA A 8 -11.99 11.35 -9.13
C ALA A 8 -13.08 10.29 -8.89
N PRO A 9 -14.37 10.66 -9.02
CA PRO A 9 -15.46 9.70 -8.99
C PRO A 9 -15.32 8.67 -10.11
N ALA A 10 -15.86 7.46 -9.89
CA ALA A 10 -15.77 6.34 -10.81
C ALA A 10 -17.13 5.68 -11.04
N HIS A 11 -17.27 4.97 -12.16
CA HIS A 11 -18.33 4.00 -12.34
C HIS A 11 -17.93 2.69 -11.65
N ILE A 12 -18.38 2.52 -10.42
CA ILE A 12 -17.99 1.41 -9.55
C ILE A 12 -19.05 0.32 -9.62
N LEU A 13 -18.62 -0.88 -9.96
CA LEU A 13 -19.49 -2.05 -10.11
C LEU A 13 -19.48 -2.89 -8.83
N LEU A 14 -20.67 -3.37 -8.45
CA LEU A 14 -20.89 -4.19 -7.27
C LEU A 14 -21.67 -5.46 -7.63
N PRO A 15 -21.46 -6.57 -6.89
CA PRO A 15 -22.27 -7.76 -7.08
C PRO A 15 -23.71 -7.53 -6.69
N SER A 16 -24.58 -8.45 -7.10
CA SER A 16 -25.97 -8.50 -6.60
C SER A 16 -25.98 -8.55 -5.07
N GLU A 17 -27.00 -7.96 -4.44
CA GLU A 17 -27.20 -7.99 -2.98
C GLU A 17 -27.34 -9.41 -2.40
N GLN A 18 -27.67 -10.37 -3.25
CA GLN A 18 -27.79 -11.77 -2.86
C GLN A 18 -26.45 -12.49 -2.67
N VAL A 19 -25.34 -11.89 -3.12
CA VAL A 19 -24.01 -12.44 -2.95
C VAL A 19 -23.48 -12.05 -1.57
N PRO A 20 -23.26 -13.01 -0.65
CA PRO A 20 -22.78 -12.69 0.68
C PRO A 20 -21.36 -12.11 0.63
N LEU A 21 -21.10 -11.05 1.39
CA LEU A 21 -19.81 -10.34 1.38
C LEU A 21 -18.67 -11.24 1.86
N GLU A 22 -18.92 -12.12 2.82
CA GLU A 22 -17.96 -13.12 3.31
C GLU A 22 -17.49 -14.09 2.22
N GLN A 23 -18.31 -14.37 1.21
CA GLN A 23 -17.93 -15.20 0.06
C GLN A 23 -17.38 -14.36 -1.09
N TRP A 24 -17.87 -13.12 -1.22
CA TRP A 24 -17.47 -12.20 -2.28
C TRP A 24 -16.07 -11.65 -2.09
N GLY A 25 -15.81 -10.96 -0.96
CA GLY A 25 -14.60 -10.19 -0.73
C GLY A 25 -13.43 -11.05 -0.26
N CYS A 26 -12.35 -11.16 -1.04
CA CYS A 26 -11.10 -11.78 -0.59
C CYS A 26 -10.01 -10.73 -0.32
N ILE A 27 -9.02 -11.12 0.48
CA ILE A 27 -7.89 -10.27 0.84
C ILE A 27 -6.96 -10.00 -0.34
N ALA A 28 -6.17 -8.93 -0.26
CA ALA A 28 -5.15 -8.55 -1.23
C ALA A 28 -4.25 -9.74 -1.63
N CYS A 29 -4.03 -9.90 -2.93
CA CYS A 29 -3.34 -11.07 -3.51
C CYS A 29 -1.85 -11.18 -3.13
N ASP A 30 -1.26 -10.10 -2.64
CA ASP A 30 0.13 -9.99 -2.18
C ASP A 30 0.31 -10.32 -0.68
N GLN A 31 -0.77 -10.76 -0.02
CA GLN A 31 -0.72 -11.26 1.35
C GLN A 31 -0.58 -12.80 1.36
N PHE A 32 -0.13 -13.35 2.49
CA PHE A 32 0.03 -14.80 2.66
C PHE A 32 0.79 -15.49 1.51
N THR A 33 1.84 -14.82 1.01
CA THR A 33 2.63 -15.25 -0.16
C THR A 33 3.40 -16.56 0.03
N SER A 34 3.53 -17.03 1.27
CA SER A 34 4.13 -18.32 1.63
C SER A 34 3.13 -19.31 2.25
N ASP A 35 1.87 -18.92 2.44
CA ASP A 35 0.84 -19.78 3.08
C ASP A 35 -0.24 -20.20 2.07
N ARG A 36 0.02 -21.30 1.36
CA ARG A 36 -0.97 -21.94 0.46
C ARG A 36 -2.21 -22.43 1.21
N SER A 37 -2.09 -22.74 2.51
CA SER A 37 -3.21 -23.23 3.31
C SER A 37 -4.26 -22.14 3.55
N TYR A 38 -3.83 -20.87 3.67
CA TYR A 38 -4.73 -19.73 3.73
C TYR A 38 -5.61 -19.67 2.46
N TRP A 39 -5.00 -19.73 1.29
CA TRP A 39 -5.70 -19.64 0.01
C TRP A 39 -6.64 -20.81 -0.23
N HIS A 40 -6.28 -22.02 0.19
CA HIS A 40 -7.20 -23.16 0.16
C HIS A 40 -8.41 -22.99 1.08
N ARG A 41 -8.26 -22.31 2.26
CA ARG A 41 -9.40 -21.95 3.11
C ARG A 41 -10.28 -20.89 2.44
N ALA A 42 -9.66 -19.89 1.79
CA ALA A 42 -10.38 -18.86 1.04
C ALA A 42 -11.20 -19.48 -0.10
N GLU A 43 -10.63 -20.41 -0.88
CA GLU A 43 -11.33 -21.17 -1.93
C GLU A 43 -12.55 -21.94 -1.37
N LYS A 44 -12.42 -22.56 -0.20
CA LYS A 44 -13.53 -23.27 0.46
C LYS A 44 -14.62 -22.30 0.91
N THR A 45 -14.27 -21.13 1.45
CA THR A 45 -15.24 -20.11 1.87
C THR A 45 -15.99 -19.54 0.66
N ALA A 46 -15.31 -19.30 -0.44
CA ALA A 46 -15.88 -18.79 -1.68
C ALA A 46 -16.68 -19.85 -2.48
N ALA A 47 -16.59 -21.12 -2.11
CA ALA A 47 -17.17 -22.21 -2.91
C ALA A 47 -18.70 -22.07 -3.08
N GLY A 48 -19.15 -22.22 -4.32
CA GLY A 48 -20.58 -22.19 -4.66
C GLY A 48 -21.19 -20.79 -4.83
N ALA A 49 -20.40 -19.72 -4.69
CA ALA A 49 -20.83 -18.33 -4.92
C ALA A 49 -19.81 -17.59 -5.81
N PRO A 50 -20.23 -16.50 -6.46
CA PRO A 50 -19.29 -15.55 -7.06
C PRO A 50 -18.36 -14.95 -6.01
N SER A 51 -17.07 -14.77 -6.36
CA SER A 51 -16.07 -14.19 -5.46
C SER A 51 -14.99 -13.43 -6.22
N THR A 52 -14.49 -12.36 -5.64
CA THR A 52 -13.33 -11.64 -6.18
C THR A 52 -12.07 -12.50 -6.20
N LEU A 53 -12.01 -13.58 -5.41
CA LEU A 53 -10.96 -14.59 -5.50
C LEU A 53 -10.80 -15.17 -6.91
N ASN A 54 -11.91 -15.27 -7.68
CA ASN A 54 -11.90 -15.75 -9.06
C ASN A 54 -11.43 -14.69 -10.08
N LEU A 55 -11.23 -13.45 -9.64
CA LEU A 55 -10.79 -12.31 -10.46
C LEU A 55 -9.32 -11.94 -10.24
N ILE A 56 -8.64 -12.61 -9.32
CA ILE A 56 -7.24 -12.32 -8.96
C ILE A 56 -6.37 -13.58 -9.06
N LEU A 57 -5.07 -13.36 -9.17
CA LEU A 57 -4.08 -14.42 -8.99
C LEU A 57 -3.30 -14.16 -7.70
N PRO A 58 -3.50 -14.94 -6.62
CA PRO A 58 -2.68 -14.83 -5.42
C PRO A 58 -1.19 -15.02 -5.74
N GLU A 59 -0.32 -14.19 -5.15
CA GLU A 59 1.12 -14.18 -5.47
C GLU A 59 1.81 -15.51 -5.20
N VAL A 60 1.31 -16.30 -4.27
CA VAL A 60 1.82 -17.64 -3.97
C VAL A 60 1.75 -18.61 -5.18
N TYR A 61 0.96 -18.26 -6.21
CA TYR A 61 0.78 -19.07 -7.43
C TYR A 61 1.42 -18.45 -8.69
N LEU A 62 2.08 -17.28 -8.58
CA LEU A 62 2.65 -16.57 -9.73
C LEU A 62 3.74 -17.35 -10.47
N GLU A 63 4.48 -18.19 -9.75
CA GLU A 63 5.59 -18.98 -10.29
C GLU A 63 5.20 -20.46 -10.56
N ASP A 64 3.92 -20.81 -10.38
CA ASP A 64 3.43 -22.16 -10.67
C ASP A 64 3.37 -22.41 -12.17
N GLY A 65 3.59 -23.67 -12.58
CA GLY A 65 3.59 -24.07 -13.99
C GLY A 65 2.25 -23.90 -14.71
N ASP A 66 1.14 -23.69 -13.97
CA ASP A 66 -0.21 -23.45 -14.48
C ASP A 66 -0.63 -21.96 -14.40
N ALA A 67 0.28 -21.04 -14.05
CA ALA A 67 -0.03 -19.63 -13.86
C ALA A 67 -0.70 -18.99 -15.10
N ASP A 68 -0.24 -19.28 -16.30
CA ASP A 68 -0.83 -18.71 -17.53
C ASP A 68 -2.27 -19.25 -17.76
N ALA A 69 -2.54 -20.53 -17.50
CA ALA A 69 -3.89 -21.09 -17.57
C ALA A 69 -4.84 -20.50 -16.51
N ARG A 70 -4.32 -20.18 -15.33
CA ARG A 70 -5.09 -19.45 -14.29
C ARG A 70 -5.44 -18.04 -14.76
N VAL A 71 -4.52 -17.31 -15.41
CA VAL A 71 -4.78 -15.98 -15.97
C VAL A 71 -5.87 -16.02 -17.03
N GLU A 72 -5.84 -16.99 -17.96
CA GLU A 72 -6.90 -17.16 -18.96
C GLU A 72 -8.27 -17.38 -18.32
N LYS A 73 -8.33 -18.24 -17.28
CA LYS A 73 -9.56 -18.49 -16.52
C LYS A 73 -10.04 -17.21 -15.80
N ILE A 74 -9.14 -16.43 -15.21
CA ILE A 74 -9.46 -15.16 -14.56
C ILE A 74 -10.08 -14.19 -15.59
N HIS A 75 -9.49 -14.04 -16.77
CA HIS A 75 -10.01 -13.15 -17.81
C HIS A 75 -11.42 -13.60 -18.30
N ALA A 76 -11.62 -14.90 -18.50
CA ALA A 76 -12.94 -15.43 -18.84
C ALA A 76 -13.97 -15.16 -17.73
N THR A 77 -13.58 -15.33 -16.46
CA THR A 77 -14.44 -15.05 -15.31
C THR A 77 -14.75 -13.55 -15.19
N MET A 78 -13.79 -12.67 -15.48
CA MET A 78 -14.05 -11.22 -15.49
C MET A 78 -15.10 -10.82 -16.52
N GLN A 79 -15.08 -11.44 -17.71
CA GLN A 79 -16.11 -11.20 -18.74
C GLN A 79 -17.49 -11.68 -18.28
N ASP A 80 -17.57 -12.87 -17.71
CA ASP A 80 -18.82 -13.42 -17.16
C ASP A 80 -19.34 -12.55 -16.02
N TYR A 81 -18.50 -12.17 -15.07
CA TYR A 81 -18.93 -11.34 -13.93
C TYR A 81 -19.36 -9.95 -14.34
N ALA A 82 -18.73 -9.35 -15.36
CA ALA A 82 -19.15 -8.06 -15.90
C ALA A 82 -20.55 -8.08 -16.53
N GLN A 83 -21.04 -9.26 -16.95
CA GLN A 83 -22.34 -9.43 -17.58
C GLN A 83 -23.41 -9.96 -16.63
N ASN A 84 -23.05 -10.89 -15.73
CA ASN A 84 -23.98 -11.72 -15.00
C ASN A 84 -23.97 -11.52 -13.48
N VAL A 85 -22.88 -11.01 -12.90
CA VAL A 85 -22.69 -10.92 -11.44
C VAL A 85 -22.69 -9.48 -10.95
N LEU A 86 -21.99 -8.58 -11.65
CA LEU A 86 -21.86 -7.17 -11.28
C LEU A 86 -23.06 -6.37 -11.81
N THR A 87 -24.21 -6.54 -11.13
CA THR A 87 -25.50 -6.02 -11.59
C THR A 87 -25.87 -4.67 -10.97
N ARG A 88 -25.06 -4.16 -10.04
CA ARG A 88 -25.27 -2.85 -9.40
C ARG A 88 -24.07 -1.94 -9.71
N ALA A 89 -24.32 -0.64 -9.73
CA ALA A 89 -23.29 0.36 -9.95
C ALA A 89 -23.50 1.58 -9.05
N VAL A 90 -22.40 2.29 -8.78
CA VAL A 90 -22.37 3.61 -8.14
C VAL A 90 -21.60 4.54 -9.09
N ASP A 91 -22.23 5.66 -9.48
CA ASP A 91 -21.62 6.70 -10.32
C ASP A 91 -21.10 7.85 -9.44
N GLY A 92 -19.98 7.61 -8.74
CA GLY A 92 -19.47 8.53 -7.74
C GLY A 92 -18.29 7.98 -7.00
N PHE A 93 -18.32 8.17 -5.69
CA PHE A 93 -17.42 7.51 -4.76
C PHE A 93 -18.16 6.52 -3.87
N ILE A 94 -17.44 5.63 -3.19
CA ILE A 94 -17.98 4.86 -2.08
C ILE A 94 -17.22 5.25 -0.82
N TYR A 95 -17.92 5.76 0.19
CA TYR A 95 -17.39 5.89 1.54
C TYR A 95 -17.40 4.52 2.22
N VAL A 96 -16.29 4.12 2.81
CA VAL A 96 -16.09 2.80 3.40
C VAL A 96 -15.72 2.91 4.87
N GLU A 97 -16.35 2.11 5.71
CA GLU A 97 -15.89 1.82 7.08
C GLU A 97 -15.51 0.35 7.18
N ARG A 98 -14.28 0.09 7.59
CA ARG A 98 -13.78 -1.23 7.93
C ARG A 98 -13.53 -1.34 9.42
N THR A 99 -14.30 -2.16 10.11
CA THR A 99 -14.05 -2.51 11.52
C THR A 99 -13.10 -3.70 11.57
N GLU A 100 -11.90 -3.49 12.06
CA GLU A 100 -10.87 -4.49 12.23
C GLU A 100 -11.15 -5.36 13.46
N GLN A 101 -10.46 -6.49 13.61
CA GLN A 101 -10.60 -7.37 14.78
C GLN A 101 -10.27 -6.66 16.10
N SER A 102 -9.40 -5.68 16.07
CA SER A 102 -9.07 -4.80 17.20
C SER A 102 -10.22 -3.91 17.65
N GLY A 103 -11.31 -3.82 16.86
CA GLY A 103 -12.43 -2.90 17.04
C GLY A 103 -12.18 -1.50 16.49
N ARG A 104 -11.02 -1.24 15.91
CA ARG A 104 -10.73 0.04 15.22
C ARG A 104 -11.54 0.14 13.95
N VAL A 105 -12.02 1.34 13.64
CA VAL A 105 -12.79 1.61 12.42
C VAL A 105 -11.95 2.45 11.48
N ARG A 106 -11.46 1.84 10.39
CA ARG A 106 -10.78 2.53 9.32
C ARG A 106 -11.80 3.12 8.36
N GLN A 107 -11.66 4.41 8.06
CA GLN A 107 -12.49 5.17 7.14
C GLN A 107 -11.73 5.41 5.85
N GLY A 108 -12.40 5.21 4.72
CA GLY A 108 -11.82 5.38 3.40
C GLY A 108 -12.82 5.88 2.38
N LEU A 109 -12.30 6.37 1.28
CA LEU A 109 -13.06 6.83 0.12
C LEU A 109 -12.57 6.10 -1.12
N VAL A 110 -13.42 5.28 -1.74
CA VAL A 110 -13.12 4.55 -2.97
C VAL A 110 -13.47 5.41 -4.18
N GLY A 111 -12.53 5.57 -5.07
CA GLY A 111 -12.64 6.30 -6.32
C GLY A 111 -11.52 5.89 -7.28
N ARG A 112 -11.30 6.64 -8.34
CA ARG A 112 -10.25 6.34 -9.33
C ARG A 112 -9.12 7.35 -9.30
N VAL A 113 -7.89 6.86 -9.33
CA VAL A 113 -6.65 7.65 -9.43
C VAL A 113 -6.23 7.79 -10.89
N ASP A 114 -5.80 8.99 -11.29
CA ASP A 114 -5.27 9.25 -12.65
C ASP A 114 -3.82 8.74 -12.73
N LEU A 115 -3.59 7.72 -13.56
CA LEU A 115 -2.25 7.18 -13.79
C LEU A 115 -1.31 8.18 -14.49
N GLU A 116 -1.84 9.23 -15.14
CA GLU A 116 -1.02 10.34 -15.67
C GLU A 116 -0.49 11.26 -14.55
N ALA A 117 -1.18 11.30 -13.39
CA ALA A 117 -0.74 12.04 -12.22
C ALA A 117 0.19 11.23 -11.30
N TYR A 118 0.46 9.95 -11.63
CA TYR A 118 1.27 9.03 -10.84
C TYR A 118 2.56 8.65 -11.56
N SER A 119 3.65 8.57 -10.80
CA SER A 119 4.87 7.88 -11.21
C SER A 119 5.48 7.12 -10.03
N TYR A 120 5.98 5.90 -10.30
CA TYR A 120 6.74 5.11 -9.32
C TYR A 120 8.26 5.33 -9.44
N ARG A 121 8.72 6.14 -10.40
CA ARG A 121 10.14 6.45 -10.57
C ARG A 121 10.60 7.48 -9.53
N ARG A 122 11.71 7.18 -8.89
CA ARG A 122 12.31 8.09 -7.92
C ARG A 122 12.64 9.44 -8.57
N GLY A 123 12.20 10.51 -7.93
CA GLY A 123 12.55 11.86 -8.35
C GLY A 123 11.61 12.51 -9.38
N GLU A 124 10.64 11.79 -9.93
CA GLU A 124 9.65 12.39 -10.83
C GLU A 124 8.66 13.31 -10.09
N LYS A 125 8.25 14.36 -10.78
CA LYS A 125 7.32 15.39 -10.28
C LYS A 125 5.90 14.97 -10.60
N CYS A 126 5.16 14.50 -9.60
CA CYS A 126 3.77 14.10 -9.76
C CYS A 126 2.98 14.28 -8.45
N ALA A 127 1.67 14.48 -8.61
CA ALA A 127 0.76 14.68 -7.51
C ALA A 127 0.56 13.40 -6.67
N VAL A 128 0.77 12.24 -7.27
CA VAL A 128 0.66 10.92 -6.63
C VAL A 128 2.01 10.22 -6.69
N ARG A 129 2.55 9.79 -5.54
CA ARG A 129 3.86 9.15 -5.44
C ARG A 129 3.80 7.88 -4.60
N PRO A 130 4.68 6.88 -4.85
CA PRO A 130 4.84 5.74 -3.97
C PRO A 130 5.43 6.20 -2.63
N SER A 131 5.03 5.55 -1.54
CA SER A 131 5.70 5.76 -0.26
C SER A 131 7.05 5.05 -0.18
N GLU A 132 7.18 3.90 -0.83
CA GLU A 132 8.38 3.07 -0.84
C GLU A 132 8.87 2.79 -2.25
N CYS A 133 10.17 2.45 -2.39
CA CYS A 133 10.77 2.06 -3.66
C CYS A 133 10.03 0.87 -4.29
N THR A 134 9.63 1.03 -5.54
CA THR A 134 9.04 -0.05 -6.35
C THR A 134 10.14 -0.95 -6.90
N VAL A 135 9.99 -2.27 -6.72
CA VAL A 135 10.89 -3.26 -7.30
C VAL A 135 10.45 -3.55 -8.72
N GLU A 136 11.11 -2.95 -9.72
CA GLU A 136 10.70 -3.04 -11.13
C GLU A 136 10.65 -4.49 -11.66
N SER A 137 11.51 -5.39 -11.19
CA SER A 137 11.49 -6.80 -11.59
C SER A 137 10.21 -7.54 -11.16
N ARG A 138 9.45 -7.00 -10.22
CA ARG A 138 8.16 -7.56 -9.79
C ARG A 138 6.97 -7.12 -10.67
N ILE A 139 7.16 -6.15 -11.55
CA ILE A 139 6.09 -5.61 -12.42
C ILE A 139 5.71 -6.60 -13.54
N PRO A 140 6.65 -7.16 -14.34
CA PRO A 140 6.30 -7.98 -15.51
C PRO A 140 5.39 -9.19 -15.22
N PRO A 141 5.58 -10.00 -14.14
CA PRO A 141 4.66 -11.09 -13.83
C PRO A 141 3.23 -10.62 -13.57
N ARG A 142 3.07 -9.46 -12.91
CA ARG A 142 1.76 -8.88 -12.59
C ARG A 142 1.09 -8.24 -13.81
N MET A 143 1.88 -7.72 -14.75
CA MET A 143 1.37 -7.22 -16.02
C MET A 143 0.65 -8.32 -16.81
N LYS A 144 1.10 -9.58 -16.75
CA LYS A 144 0.42 -10.70 -17.42
C LYS A 144 -1.03 -10.84 -16.95
N VAL A 145 -1.31 -10.64 -15.67
CA VAL A 145 -2.66 -10.73 -15.11
C VAL A 145 -3.51 -9.53 -15.55
N ARG A 146 -2.95 -8.31 -15.58
CA ARG A 146 -3.70 -7.09 -15.88
C ARG A 146 -3.86 -6.84 -17.39
N THR A 147 -2.91 -7.25 -18.21
CA THR A 147 -2.98 -7.06 -19.67
C THR A 147 -4.11 -7.91 -20.25
N GLY A 148 -5.08 -7.28 -20.90
CA GLY A 148 -6.26 -7.97 -21.45
C GLY A 148 -7.38 -8.23 -20.43
N ALA A 149 -7.21 -7.86 -19.16
CA ALA A 149 -8.27 -7.93 -18.18
C ALA A 149 -9.43 -6.97 -18.52
N ALA A 150 -10.67 -7.43 -18.41
CA ALA A 150 -11.85 -6.61 -18.62
C ALA A 150 -12.19 -5.74 -17.40
N LEU A 151 -11.85 -6.23 -16.23
CA LEU A 151 -12.15 -5.62 -14.93
C LEU A 151 -10.87 -5.38 -14.13
N GLU A 152 -10.94 -4.44 -13.22
CA GLU A 152 -10.03 -4.36 -12.09
C GLU A 152 -10.83 -4.45 -10.79
N THR A 153 -10.19 -4.99 -9.77
CA THR A 153 -10.67 -4.97 -8.39
C THR A 153 -9.49 -4.57 -7.50
N PRO A 154 -9.55 -3.43 -6.80
CA PRO A 154 -8.38 -2.85 -6.17
C PRO A 154 -8.20 -3.29 -4.73
N HIS A 155 -6.93 -3.41 -4.33
CA HIS A 155 -6.54 -3.39 -2.92
C HIS A 155 -5.62 -2.20 -2.59
N ILE A 156 -5.41 -1.30 -3.54
CA ILE A 156 -4.53 -0.14 -3.40
C ILE A 156 -5.11 0.81 -2.35
N MET A 157 -4.30 1.13 -1.34
CA MET A 157 -4.62 2.09 -0.32
C MET A 157 -3.72 3.33 -0.48
N MET A 158 -4.37 4.46 -0.74
CA MET A 158 -3.73 5.76 -0.84
C MET A 158 -3.86 6.49 0.49
N LEU A 159 -2.88 7.31 0.82
CA LEU A 159 -2.89 8.16 2.00
C LEU A 159 -2.98 9.62 1.59
N ALA A 160 -3.85 10.37 2.27
CA ALA A 160 -3.89 11.81 2.24
C ALA A 160 -3.27 12.37 3.54
N ASP A 161 -2.46 13.41 3.43
CA ASP A 161 -1.95 14.17 4.58
C ASP A 161 -2.94 15.30 4.90
N ASP A 162 -4.04 14.94 5.58
CA ASP A 162 -5.14 15.85 5.90
C ASP A 162 -5.34 15.99 7.42
N PRO A 163 -4.46 16.76 8.11
CA PRO A 163 -4.61 17.00 9.54
C PRO A 163 -5.86 17.82 9.90
N GLY A 164 -6.44 18.52 8.93
CA GLY A 164 -7.68 19.27 9.08
C GLY A 164 -8.94 18.43 8.97
N CYS A 165 -8.83 17.12 8.63
CA CYS A 165 -9.97 16.22 8.48
C CYS A 165 -11.02 16.77 7.51
N THR A 166 -10.59 17.26 6.35
CA THR A 166 -11.44 17.99 5.38
C THR A 166 -11.97 17.12 4.25
N LEU A 167 -11.33 15.94 4.02
CA LEU A 167 -11.63 15.08 2.88
C LEU A 167 -12.65 13.97 3.21
N ILE A 168 -12.39 13.14 4.21
CA ILE A 168 -13.15 11.91 4.50
C ILE A 168 -14.13 12.11 5.66
N GLU A 169 -13.69 12.76 6.71
CA GLU A 169 -14.43 12.90 7.96
C GLU A 169 -15.75 13.69 7.81
N PRO A 170 -15.88 14.69 6.91
CA PRO A 170 -17.17 15.33 6.65
C PRO A 170 -18.21 14.35 6.06
N ILE A 171 -17.77 13.37 5.25
CA ILE A 171 -18.65 12.34 4.69
C ILE A 171 -19.08 11.40 5.81
N ALA A 172 -18.14 10.96 6.63
CA ALA A 172 -18.40 10.11 7.78
C ALA A 172 -19.45 10.69 8.73
N ALA A 173 -19.41 12.00 8.97
CA ALA A 173 -20.36 12.71 9.84
C ALA A 173 -21.80 12.69 9.29
N HIS A 174 -21.98 12.45 8.00
CA HIS A 174 -23.29 12.48 7.33
C HIS A 174 -23.66 11.13 6.67
N LYS A 175 -22.92 10.06 6.96
CA LYS A 175 -23.09 8.74 6.30
C LYS A 175 -24.49 8.17 6.39
N ASP A 176 -25.22 8.45 7.49
CA ASP A 176 -26.57 7.93 7.70
C ASP A 176 -27.60 8.51 6.71
N SER A 177 -27.25 9.60 6.01
CA SER A 177 -28.05 10.17 4.93
C SER A 177 -27.71 9.58 3.55
N LEU A 178 -26.64 8.80 3.44
CA LEU A 178 -26.18 8.20 2.18
C LEU A 178 -26.75 6.79 2.00
N PRO A 179 -27.04 6.36 0.75
CA PRO A 179 -27.44 5.00 0.47
C PRO A 179 -26.33 4.00 0.83
N LYS A 180 -26.63 3.06 1.74
CA LYS A 180 -25.72 1.95 2.02
C LYS A 180 -25.77 0.97 0.86
N VAL A 181 -24.60 0.60 0.32
CA VAL A 181 -24.50 -0.25 -0.87
C VAL A 181 -23.97 -1.65 -0.56
N TYR A 182 -23.28 -1.83 0.53
CA TYR A 182 -22.92 -3.14 1.06
C TYR A 182 -22.63 -3.07 2.57
N GLU A 183 -22.82 -4.19 3.25
CA GLU A 183 -22.44 -4.39 4.65
C GLU A 183 -22.31 -5.88 4.95
N GLY A 184 -21.30 -6.28 5.69
CA GLY A 184 -21.13 -7.65 6.14
C GLY A 184 -19.74 -7.99 6.65
N GLU A 185 -19.61 -9.23 7.11
CA GLU A 185 -18.32 -9.80 7.52
C GLU A 185 -17.46 -10.12 6.31
N LEU A 186 -16.16 -10.02 6.48
CA LEU A 186 -15.15 -10.41 5.49
C LEU A 186 -14.63 -11.82 5.79
N MET A 187 -14.27 -12.56 4.73
CA MET A 187 -13.83 -13.95 4.86
C MET A 187 -12.61 -14.10 5.78
N LEU A 188 -12.53 -15.27 6.41
CA LEU A 188 -11.40 -15.70 7.25
C LEU A 188 -11.03 -14.72 8.37
N GLY A 189 -12.03 -14.09 8.97
CA GLY A 189 -11.81 -13.18 10.08
C GLY A 189 -11.30 -11.80 9.68
N GLY A 190 -11.53 -11.39 8.44
CA GLY A 190 -11.15 -10.07 7.96
C GLY A 190 -11.85 -8.89 8.64
N GLY A 191 -12.74 -9.12 9.61
CA GLY A 191 -13.54 -8.10 10.27
C GLY A 191 -14.78 -7.73 9.47
N HIS A 192 -15.43 -6.64 9.85
CA HIS A 192 -16.68 -6.15 9.26
C HIS A 192 -16.41 -4.96 8.33
N VAL A 193 -17.15 -4.86 7.23
CA VAL A 193 -17.06 -3.72 6.31
C VAL A 193 -18.45 -3.22 5.94
N ALA A 194 -18.59 -1.92 5.79
CA ALA A 194 -19.79 -1.27 5.24
C ALA A 194 -19.40 -0.16 4.27
N GLY A 195 -20.19 0.01 3.20
CA GLY A 195 -19.98 1.03 2.18
C GLY A 195 -21.24 1.82 1.86
N TRP A 196 -21.08 3.11 1.59
CA TRP A 196 -22.16 4.03 1.24
C TRP A 196 -21.84 4.76 -0.06
N ALA A 197 -22.82 4.85 -0.95
CA ALA A 197 -22.71 5.57 -2.20
C ALA A 197 -22.66 7.09 -1.98
N VAL A 198 -21.72 7.76 -2.62
CA VAL A 198 -21.56 9.22 -2.64
C VAL A 198 -21.74 9.69 -4.07
N GLU A 199 -22.99 9.93 -4.46
CA GLU A 199 -23.39 10.31 -5.82
C GLU A 199 -23.94 11.75 -5.88
N ASP A 200 -24.16 12.40 -4.72
CA ASP A 200 -24.60 13.78 -4.66
C ASP A 200 -23.53 14.72 -5.23
N PRO A 201 -23.85 15.51 -6.29
CA PRO A 201 -22.90 16.42 -6.92
C PRO A 201 -22.33 17.47 -5.97
N ALA A 202 -23.07 17.87 -4.92
CA ALA A 202 -22.58 18.85 -3.95
C ALA A 202 -21.50 18.22 -3.04
N ILE A 203 -21.68 16.97 -2.62
CA ILE A 203 -20.68 16.24 -1.83
C ILE A 203 -19.46 15.94 -2.70
N ILE A 204 -19.65 15.50 -3.95
CA ILE A 204 -18.56 15.28 -4.91
C ILE A 204 -17.73 16.56 -5.09
N ALA A 205 -18.38 17.71 -5.27
CA ALA A 205 -17.70 18.99 -5.40
C ALA A 205 -16.90 19.39 -4.13
N GLN A 206 -17.40 19.05 -2.94
CA GLN A 206 -16.66 19.24 -1.68
C GLN A 206 -15.40 18.38 -1.63
N ILE A 207 -15.50 17.11 -2.02
CA ILE A 207 -14.35 16.19 -2.12
C ILE A 207 -13.29 16.72 -3.10
N GLU A 208 -13.72 17.12 -4.31
CA GLU A 208 -12.83 17.69 -5.33
C GLU A 208 -12.14 18.97 -4.85
N ASN A 209 -12.87 19.83 -4.14
CA ASN A 209 -12.30 21.03 -3.53
C ASN A 209 -11.28 20.70 -2.44
N ALA A 210 -11.57 19.76 -1.55
CA ALA A 210 -10.62 19.32 -0.52
C ALA A 210 -9.33 18.77 -1.15
N LEU A 211 -9.45 17.92 -2.18
CA LEU A 211 -8.29 17.39 -2.92
C LEU A 211 -7.49 18.51 -3.62
N THR A 212 -8.18 19.51 -4.17
CA THR A 212 -7.53 20.67 -4.80
C THR A 212 -6.72 21.46 -3.78
N VAL A 213 -7.27 21.70 -2.59
CA VAL A 213 -6.58 22.39 -1.49
C VAL A 213 -5.38 21.57 -1.02
N LEU A 214 -5.57 20.26 -0.75
CA LEU A 214 -4.49 19.36 -0.30
C LEU A 214 -3.34 19.28 -1.31
N GLY A 215 -3.63 19.35 -2.61
CA GLY A 215 -2.64 19.32 -3.69
C GLY A 215 -2.11 20.72 -4.09
N SER A 216 -2.53 21.79 -3.40
CA SER A 216 -2.10 23.16 -3.75
C SER A 216 -0.66 23.45 -3.32
N GLN A 217 0.00 24.35 -4.05
CA GLN A 217 1.34 24.82 -3.67
C GLN A 217 1.34 25.55 -2.33
N GLU A 218 0.27 26.30 -2.03
CA GLU A 218 0.11 27.03 -0.78
C GLU A 218 0.09 26.07 0.42
N GLU A 219 -0.72 25.03 0.38
CA GLU A 219 -0.80 24.04 1.46
C GLU A 219 0.50 23.23 1.57
N PHE A 220 1.14 22.92 0.44
CA PHE A 220 2.43 22.26 0.42
C PHE A 220 3.53 23.10 1.10
N ASP A 221 3.66 24.38 0.74
CA ASP A 221 4.68 25.27 1.31
C ASP A 221 4.46 25.52 2.81
N LYS A 222 3.20 25.54 3.25
CA LYS A 222 2.84 25.63 4.67
C LYS A 222 3.25 24.39 5.47
N LYS A 223 3.05 23.18 4.92
CA LYS A 223 3.39 21.91 5.58
C LYS A 223 4.90 21.61 5.55
N TYR A 224 5.57 21.97 4.46
CA TYR A 224 6.97 21.62 4.20
C TYR A 224 7.82 22.85 3.83
N PRO A 225 7.95 23.85 4.73
CA PRO A 225 8.61 25.13 4.41
C PRO A 225 10.11 24.97 4.10
N ASP A 226 10.72 23.90 4.57
CA ASP A 226 12.13 23.55 4.35
C ASP A 226 12.34 22.51 3.24
N ALA A 227 11.32 22.15 2.46
CA ALA A 227 11.45 21.21 1.36
C ALA A 227 12.36 21.75 0.27
N THR A 228 13.41 21.01 -0.07
CA THR A 228 14.33 21.35 -1.16
C THR A 228 13.67 21.17 -2.52
N ARG A 229 12.76 20.21 -2.63
CA ARG A 229 11.92 19.94 -3.78
C ARG A 229 10.54 20.55 -3.55
N ARG A 230 10.17 21.48 -4.44
CA ARG A 230 8.94 22.27 -4.35
C ARG A 230 7.84 21.71 -5.25
N ASP A 231 7.57 20.43 -5.15
CA ASP A 231 6.50 19.78 -5.94
C ASP A 231 5.39 19.32 -5.01
N PRO A 232 4.16 19.84 -5.13
CA PRO A 232 3.03 19.40 -4.34
C PRO A 232 2.82 17.87 -4.43
N LEU A 233 2.49 17.30 -3.29
CA LEU A 233 2.14 15.88 -3.13
C LEU A 233 0.72 15.82 -2.58
N THR A 234 -0.23 15.34 -3.38
CA THR A 234 -1.62 15.21 -2.97
C THR A 234 -1.86 13.89 -2.25
N LEU A 235 -1.38 12.79 -2.84
CA LEU A 235 -1.59 11.45 -2.30
C LEU A 235 -0.28 10.64 -2.34
N ALA A 236 -0.05 9.86 -1.29
CA ALA A 236 1.01 8.84 -1.26
C ALA A 236 0.39 7.44 -1.30
N VAL A 237 1.05 6.50 -1.99
CA VAL A 237 0.61 5.10 -1.96
C VAL A 237 1.03 4.50 -0.63
N GLY A 238 0.08 4.15 0.22
CA GLY A 238 0.36 3.53 1.52
C GLY A 238 0.56 2.01 1.41
N ASP A 239 -0.32 1.35 0.64
CA ASP A 239 -0.23 -0.10 0.36
C ASP A 239 -0.62 -0.37 -1.10
N GLY A 240 -0.14 -1.48 -1.67
CA GLY A 240 -0.37 -1.81 -3.08
C GLY A 240 0.56 -1.06 -4.06
N ASN A 241 1.77 -0.63 -3.63
CA ASN A 241 2.74 0.07 -4.48
C ASN A 241 3.02 -0.67 -5.80
N HIS A 242 3.24 -1.99 -5.76
CA HIS A 242 3.48 -2.78 -6.97
C HIS A 242 2.23 -2.89 -7.87
N SER A 243 1.04 -2.90 -7.29
CA SER A 243 -0.21 -2.97 -8.05
C SER A 243 -0.49 -1.69 -8.83
N LEU A 244 -0.30 -0.52 -8.19
CA LEU A 244 -0.44 0.76 -8.90
C LEU A 244 0.67 0.95 -9.94
N ALA A 245 1.92 0.56 -9.64
CA ALA A 245 3.01 0.58 -10.61
C ALA A 245 2.74 -0.34 -11.81
N THR A 246 2.15 -1.52 -11.58
CA THR A 246 1.73 -2.43 -12.66
C THR A 246 0.62 -1.80 -13.50
N ALA A 247 -0.38 -1.17 -12.88
CA ALA A 247 -1.43 -0.46 -13.61
C ALA A 247 -0.85 0.66 -14.49
N LYS A 248 0.10 1.44 -13.95
CA LYS A 248 0.83 2.48 -14.71
C LYS A 248 1.61 1.88 -15.87
N ALA A 249 2.36 0.81 -15.66
CA ALA A 249 3.15 0.16 -16.71
C ALA A 249 2.25 -0.39 -17.85
N CYS A 250 1.13 -1.05 -17.50
CA CYS A 250 0.15 -1.50 -18.50
C CYS A 250 -0.48 -0.33 -19.26
N TRP A 251 -0.80 0.77 -18.58
CA TRP A 251 -1.31 1.97 -19.20
C TRP A 251 -0.30 2.58 -20.19
N GLU A 252 0.97 2.72 -19.80
CA GLU A 252 2.01 3.26 -20.68
C GLU A 252 2.24 2.42 -21.95
N GLU A 253 2.11 1.09 -21.85
CA GLU A 253 2.18 0.22 -23.03
C GLU A 253 0.93 0.39 -23.92
N LEU A 254 -0.26 0.38 -23.34
CA LEU A 254 -1.51 0.54 -24.08
C LEU A 254 -1.57 1.91 -24.77
N LYS A 255 -1.17 2.97 -24.08
CA LYS A 255 -1.18 4.35 -24.55
C LYS A 255 -0.40 4.54 -25.85
N LYS A 256 0.65 3.75 -26.10
CA LYS A 256 1.43 3.79 -27.36
C LYS A 256 0.62 3.41 -28.59
N THR A 257 -0.48 2.68 -28.41
CA THR A 257 -1.36 2.20 -29.49
C THR A 257 -2.57 3.12 -29.73
N LEU A 258 -2.77 4.14 -28.89
CA LEU A 258 -3.93 5.01 -28.87
C LEU A 258 -3.62 6.38 -29.47
N THR A 259 -4.62 7.02 -30.08
CA THR A 259 -4.55 8.44 -30.37
C THR A 259 -4.61 9.27 -29.09
N PRO A 260 -4.14 10.54 -29.09
CA PRO A 260 -4.24 11.41 -27.91
C PRO A 260 -5.66 11.54 -27.37
N GLU A 261 -6.67 11.61 -28.24
CA GLU A 261 -8.07 11.71 -27.84
C GLU A 261 -8.59 10.40 -27.20
N GLN A 262 -8.24 9.25 -27.78
CA GLN A 262 -8.54 7.95 -27.18
C GLN A 262 -7.85 7.79 -25.82
N ALA A 263 -6.58 8.13 -25.72
CA ALA A 263 -5.82 8.04 -24.47
C ALA A 263 -6.42 8.93 -23.37
N GLU A 264 -6.94 10.11 -23.70
CA GLU A 264 -7.57 11.00 -22.75
C GLU A 264 -8.83 10.40 -22.11
N ASN A 265 -9.60 9.63 -22.85
CA ASN A 265 -10.89 9.11 -22.42
C ASN A 265 -10.87 7.63 -22.04
N HIS A 266 -9.77 6.94 -22.32
CA HIS A 266 -9.67 5.49 -22.11
C HIS A 266 -9.81 5.09 -20.64
N PRO A 267 -10.66 4.11 -20.30
CA PRO A 267 -10.87 3.71 -18.89
C PRO A 267 -9.57 3.19 -18.22
N ALA A 268 -8.67 2.54 -18.92
CA ALA A 268 -7.39 2.06 -18.39
C ALA A 268 -6.40 3.18 -17.99
N ARG A 269 -6.64 4.45 -18.35
CA ARG A 269 -5.91 5.61 -17.82
C ARG A 269 -6.06 5.74 -16.30
N TRP A 270 -7.11 5.18 -15.76
CA TRP A 270 -7.47 5.29 -14.35
C TRP A 270 -7.30 3.97 -13.62
N CYS A 271 -7.07 4.04 -12.32
CA CYS A 271 -7.01 2.88 -11.45
C CYS A 271 -7.88 3.11 -10.21
N LEU A 272 -8.74 2.15 -9.88
CA LEU A 272 -9.58 2.22 -8.69
C LEU A 272 -8.70 2.05 -7.44
N ALA A 273 -8.91 2.89 -6.42
CA ALA A 273 -8.17 2.88 -5.17
C ALA A 273 -9.02 3.39 -4.01
N GLU A 274 -8.64 3.07 -2.78
CA GLU A 274 -9.20 3.62 -1.56
C GLU A 274 -8.24 4.69 -1.01
N VAL A 275 -8.75 5.88 -0.71
CA VAL A 275 -8.00 6.95 -0.03
C VAL A 275 -8.37 6.96 1.45
N CYS A 276 -7.36 6.95 2.32
CA CYS A 276 -7.50 7.08 3.78
C CYS A 276 -6.74 8.32 4.26
N ASN A 277 -7.20 8.92 5.36
CA ASN A 277 -6.46 9.98 6.02
C ASN A 277 -5.34 9.36 6.90
N VAL A 278 -4.08 9.71 6.65
CA VAL A 278 -2.95 9.19 7.45
C VAL A 278 -3.08 9.54 8.93
N HIS A 279 -3.76 10.65 9.25
CA HIS A 279 -3.99 11.10 10.63
C HIS A 279 -5.11 10.34 11.35
N SER A 280 -5.89 9.50 10.64
CA SER A 280 -6.91 8.65 11.26
C SER A 280 -6.32 7.80 12.40
N PRO A 281 -6.96 7.71 13.57
CA PRO A 281 -6.52 6.83 14.66
C PRO A 281 -6.42 5.36 14.28
N ALA A 282 -7.22 4.92 13.31
CA ALA A 282 -7.22 3.55 12.82
C ALA A 282 -6.04 3.21 11.89
N ILE A 283 -5.35 4.20 11.36
CA ILE A 283 -4.13 3.96 10.58
C ILE A 283 -2.97 3.83 11.55
N GLU A 284 -2.51 2.64 11.83
CA GLU A 284 -1.27 2.39 12.56
C GLU A 284 -0.11 2.18 11.60
N ILE A 285 1.01 2.80 11.91
CA ILE A 285 2.24 2.67 11.15
C ILE A 285 3.29 2.09 12.09
N GLU A 286 3.67 0.84 11.85
CA GLU A 286 4.64 0.13 12.64
C GLU A 286 5.99 0.05 11.91
N PRO A 287 7.12 0.29 12.62
CA PRO A 287 8.42 0.13 12.01
C PRO A 287 8.67 -1.35 11.69
N ILE A 288 9.30 -1.61 10.55
CA ILE A 288 9.77 -2.94 10.22
C ILE A 288 11.22 -3.09 10.68
N HIS A 289 11.47 -4.09 11.51
CA HIS A 289 12.79 -4.41 12.04
C HIS A 289 13.57 -5.30 11.06
N ARG A 290 14.91 -5.26 11.16
CA ARG A 290 15.82 -6.09 10.37
C ARG A 290 16.36 -7.19 11.25
N VAL A 291 16.21 -8.45 10.83
CA VAL A 291 16.66 -9.63 11.57
C VAL A 291 17.69 -10.38 10.74
N LEU A 292 18.88 -10.51 11.27
CA LEU A 292 19.98 -11.24 10.63
C LEU A 292 20.08 -12.66 11.23
N PHE A 293 20.19 -13.63 10.35
CA PHE A 293 20.43 -15.04 10.68
C PHE A 293 21.81 -15.47 10.24
N ASN A 294 22.32 -16.54 10.87
CA ASN A 294 23.65 -17.13 10.61
C ASN A 294 24.78 -16.14 10.88
N VAL A 295 24.63 -15.31 11.90
CA VAL A 295 25.59 -14.27 12.29
C VAL A 295 25.87 -14.31 13.79
N ASP A 296 27.04 -13.82 14.19
CA ASP A 296 27.40 -13.60 15.58
C ASP A 296 27.20 -12.13 15.97
N CYS A 297 26.57 -11.90 17.12
CA CYS A 297 26.18 -10.56 17.55
C CYS A 297 27.39 -9.63 17.81
N ALA A 298 28.48 -10.15 18.36
CA ALA A 298 29.69 -9.36 18.60
C ALA A 298 30.36 -8.97 17.28
N THR A 299 30.38 -9.90 16.32
CA THR A 299 30.89 -9.67 14.95
C THR A 299 30.05 -8.61 14.23
N VAL A 300 28.73 -8.68 14.31
CA VAL A 300 27.84 -7.67 13.70
C VAL A 300 28.07 -6.30 14.33
N LEU A 301 28.17 -6.20 15.65
CA LEU A 301 28.41 -4.93 16.35
C LEU A 301 29.76 -4.32 15.93
N LEU A 302 30.83 -5.12 15.93
CA LEU A 302 32.17 -4.66 15.54
C LEU A 302 32.20 -4.20 14.08
N SER A 303 31.56 -4.97 13.21
CA SER A 303 31.45 -4.62 11.78
C SER A 303 30.62 -3.33 11.58
N LEU A 304 29.58 -3.12 12.34
CA LEU A 304 28.76 -1.90 12.30
C LEU A 304 29.59 -0.67 12.70
N ILE A 305 30.32 -0.75 13.79
CA ILE A 305 31.21 0.35 14.24
C ILE A 305 32.26 0.66 13.17
N THR A 306 32.93 -0.38 12.68
CA THR A 306 33.98 -0.21 11.64
C THR A 306 33.41 0.38 10.35
N TRP A 307 32.25 -0.10 9.92
CA TRP A 307 31.55 0.41 8.73
C TRP A 307 31.12 1.87 8.93
N SER A 308 30.60 2.21 10.10
CA SER A 308 30.15 3.58 10.39
C SER A 308 31.32 4.57 10.40
N ASP A 309 32.47 4.18 10.93
CA ASP A 309 33.66 5.02 10.90
C ASP A 309 34.18 5.22 9.47
N ALA A 310 34.19 4.13 8.66
CA ALA A 310 34.62 4.19 7.26
C ALA A 310 33.70 5.05 6.38
N ASN A 311 32.42 5.12 6.71
CA ASN A 311 31.39 5.92 6.00
C ASN A 311 31.13 7.26 6.69
N MET A 312 31.92 7.67 7.66
CA MET A 312 31.76 8.90 8.44
C MET A 312 30.39 9.06 9.14
N ALA A 313 29.68 7.95 9.33
CA ALA A 313 28.35 7.94 9.96
C ALA A 313 28.42 8.04 11.50
N GLY A 314 29.55 7.61 12.10
CA GLY A 314 29.82 7.69 13.54
C GLY A 314 28.79 6.96 14.39
N CYS A 315 28.97 5.65 14.65
CA CYS A 315 28.08 4.87 15.52
C CYS A 315 28.52 4.95 16.98
N CYS A 316 27.65 5.39 17.86
CA CYS A 316 27.93 5.50 19.30
C CYS A 316 26.85 4.82 20.15
N PHE A 317 27.24 4.43 21.37
CA PHE A 317 26.32 3.90 22.37
C PHE A 317 25.41 5.00 22.94
N GLY A 318 24.15 4.66 23.15
CA GLY A 318 23.11 5.57 23.61
C GLY A 318 22.28 6.15 22.48
N GLY A 319 21.04 6.55 22.79
CA GLY A 319 20.05 7.07 21.85
C GLY A 319 20.02 8.61 21.73
N SER A 320 21.09 9.29 22.11
CA SER A 320 21.12 10.76 22.24
C SER A 320 21.49 11.51 20.96
N LYS A 321 21.91 10.79 19.91
CA LYS A 321 22.27 11.36 18.62
C LYS A 321 21.17 11.22 17.59
N LYS A 322 21.45 11.58 16.33
CA LYS A 322 20.55 11.34 15.21
C LYS A 322 20.31 9.82 15.02
N GLN A 323 19.17 9.44 14.52
CA GLN A 323 18.86 8.07 14.13
C GLN A 323 19.17 6.99 15.21
N PRO A 324 18.47 6.98 16.36
CA PRO A 324 18.59 5.95 17.36
C PRO A 324 18.00 4.62 16.86
N PHE A 325 18.58 3.50 17.35
CA PHE A 325 18.07 2.14 17.12
C PHE A 325 18.57 1.22 18.24
N THR A 326 18.02 -0.01 18.32
CA THR A 326 18.53 -1.01 19.25
C THR A 326 19.11 -2.19 18.50
N LEU A 327 20.37 -2.53 18.75
CA LEU A 327 20.96 -3.80 18.32
C LEU A 327 20.71 -4.85 19.40
N ALA A 328 19.90 -5.88 19.08
CA ALA A 328 19.53 -6.96 19.96
C ALA A 328 20.09 -8.30 19.48
N GLY A 329 20.55 -9.12 20.41
CA GLY A 329 21.01 -10.48 20.18
C GLY A 329 20.56 -11.41 21.32
N PRO A 330 21.07 -12.67 21.38
CA PRO A 330 20.65 -13.67 22.35
C PRO A 330 20.77 -13.23 23.82
N HIS A 331 21.80 -12.45 24.11
CA HIS A 331 22.18 -12.07 25.49
C HIS A 331 22.41 -10.57 25.67
N MET A 332 22.12 -9.76 24.65
CA MET A 332 22.36 -8.32 24.70
C MET A 332 21.25 -7.53 23.98
N ALA A 333 21.07 -6.31 24.43
CA ALA A 333 20.29 -5.29 23.73
C ALA A 333 20.94 -3.93 24.04
N ASN A 334 21.58 -3.34 23.04
CA ASN A 334 22.25 -2.05 23.17
C ASN A 334 21.51 -1.00 22.35
N VAL A 335 21.19 0.11 22.98
CA VAL A 335 20.74 1.30 22.27
C VAL A 335 21.97 1.98 21.68
N LEU A 336 21.91 2.23 20.38
CA LEU A 336 22.94 2.86 19.57
C LEU A 336 22.34 4.04 18.80
N SER A 337 23.16 4.93 18.28
CA SER A 337 22.73 6.00 17.39
C SER A 337 23.84 6.42 16.44
N PHE A 338 23.47 6.93 15.27
CA PHE A 338 24.43 7.56 14.35
C PHE A 338 24.58 9.06 14.64
N GLU A 339 25.79 9.60 14.47
CA GLU A 339 26.08 11.04 14.60
C GLU A 339 25.79 11.77 13.30
N ASP A 340 26.32 11.29 12.18
CA ASP A 340 26.16 11.84 10.84
C ASP A 340 25.73 10.75 9.86
N PRO A 341 24.44 10.37 9.91
CA PRO A 341 23.91 9.24 9.12
C PRO A 341 24.01 9.49 7.62
N THR A 342 24.22 8.41 6.86
CA THR A 342 24.35 8.42 5.40
C THR A 342 23.02 8.68 4.69
N GLU A 343 21.92 8.24 5.31
CA GLU A 343 20.57 8.35 4.76
C GLU A 343 19.65 9.22 5.66
N PRO A 344 18.56 9.78 5.14
CA PRO A 344 17.63 10.61 5.93
C PRO A 344 16.94 9.87 7.09
N LEU A 345 16.77 8.55 6.97
CA LEU A 345 16.08 7.71 7.96
C LEU A 345 17.01 6.62 8.49
N THR A 346 16.85 6.27 9.78
CA THR A 346 17.58 5.18 10.46
C THR A 346 17.57 3.90 9.64
N VAL A 347 16.42 3.55 9.09
CA VAL A 347 16.22 2.36 8.28
C VAL A 347 17.12 2.34 7.03
N GLY A 348 17.31 3.47 6.36
CA GLY A 348 18.17 3.57 5.19
C GLY A 348 19.64 3.34 5.55
N THR A 349 20.13 4.03 6.57
CA THR A 349 21.51 3.88 7.04
C THR A 349 21.81 2.43 7.50
N ILE A 350 20.83 1.78 8.17
CA ILE A 350 20.98 0.37 8.56
C ILE A 350 20.93 -0.56 7.35
N ASP A 351 20.09 -0.30 6.35
CA ASP A 351 20.02 -1.12 5.13
C ASP A 351 21.30 -1.02 4.29
N ASP A 352 21.95 0.16 4.25
CA ASP A 352 23.28 0.34 3.63
C ASP A 352 24.33 -0.53 4.34
N PHE A 353 24.34 -0.49 5.67
CA PHE A 353 25.24 -1.35 6.46
C PHE A 353 24.97 -2.84 6.20
N ILE A 354 23.69 -3.26 6.25
CA ILE A 354 23.32 -4.68 6.06
C ILE A 354 23.72 -5.16 4.66
N SER A 355 23.54 -4.32 3.64
CA SER A 355 23.91 -4.65 2.26
C SER A 355 25.43 -4.90 2.15
N ASP A 356 26.25 -4.00 2.68
CA ASP A 356 27.70 -4.14 2.73
C ASP A 356 28.14 -5.33 3.60
N TYR A 357 27.43 -5.59 4.71
CA TYR A 357 27.72 -6.73 5.58
C TYR A 357 27.47 -8.07 4.87
N ILE A 358 26.33 -8.24 4.19
CA ILE A 358 25.98 -9.48 3.48
C ILE A 358 26.93 -9.74 2.30
N GLU A 359 27.38 -8.71 1.59
CA GLU A 359 28.39 -8.87 0.53
C GLU A 359 29.69 -9.51 1.06
N ARG A 360 30.10 -9.19 2.28
CA ARG A 360 31.28 -9.73 2.95
C ARG A 360 31.01 -11.05 3.70
N HIS A 361 29.76 -11.34 4.02
CA HIS A 361 29.29 -12.49 4.78
C HIS A 361 28.14 -13.20 4.03
N PRO A 362 28.42 -13.96 2.95
CA PRO A 362 27.37 -14.56 2.10
C PRO A 362 26.48 -15.59 2.81
N GLU A 363 26.91 -16.11 3.97
CA GLU A 363 26.12 -17.00 4.84
C GLU A 363 25.03 -16.24 5.59
N ALA A 364 25.16 -14.93 5.78
CA ALA A 364 24.20 -14.10 6.47
C ALA A 364 22.92 -13.96 5.65
N LYS A 365 21.76 -14.00 6.32
CA LYS A 365 20.46 -13.78 5.72
C LYS A 365 19.74 -12.69 6.49
N VAL A 366 19.02 -11.81 5.78
CA VAL A 366 18.18 -10.80 6.39
C VAL A 366 16.72 -11.12 6.18
N ASP A 367 15.90 -10.95 7.22
CA ASP A 367 14.45 -10.94 7.17
C ASP A 367 13.89 -9.66 7.79
N TYR A 368 12.64 -9.37 7.49
CA TYR A 368 11.94 -8.13 7.82
C TYR A 368 10.69 -8.45 8.63
N VAL A 369 10.70 -8.07 9.90
CA VAL A 369 9.65 -8.41 10.87
C VAL A 369 9.13 -7.14 11.55
N HIS A 370 7.82 -6.92 11.57
CA HIS A 370 7.22 -5.72 12.20
C HIS A 370 6.85 -5.91 13.67
N ASP A 371 6.67 -7.14 14.16
CA ASP A 371 6.32 -7.44 15.54
C ASP A 371 7.59 -7.55 16.43
N GLU A 372 7.85 -6.56 17.28
CA GLU A 372 9.01 -6.55 18.18
C GLU A 372 9.06 -7.77 19.12
N PRO A 373 7.98 -8.24 19.77
CA PRO A 373 7.95 -9.49 20.51
C PRO A 373 8.44 -10.71 19.69
N ALA A 374 8.01 -10.85 18.45
CA ALA A 374 8.48 -11.92 17.56
C ALA A 374 9.97 -11.79 17.25
N VAL A 375 10.45 -10.58 16.96
CA VAL A 375 11.89 -10.31 16.76
C VAL A 375 12.70 -10.70 17.97
N ARG A 376 12.26 -10.34 19.18
CA ARG A 376 12.95 -10.71 20.41
C ARG A 376 12.94 -12.22 20.66
N ALA A 377 11.90 -12.93 20.23
CA ALA A 377 11.86 -14.40 20.29
C ALA A 377 12.90 -15.02 19.33
N LEU A 378 13.07 -14.47 18.12
CA LEU A 378 14.10 -14.89 17.17
C LEU A 378 15.52 -14.62 17.72
N CYS A 379 15.74 -13.47 18.36
CA CYS A 379 17.01 -13.16 19.00
C CYS A 379 17.38 -14.21 20.08
N LYS A 380 16.43 -14.68 20.89
CA LYS A 380 16.66 -15.77 21.86
C LYS A 380 17.06 -17.08 21.21
N GLN A 381 16.75 -17.28 19.92
CA GLN A 381 17.11 -18.45 19.12
C GLN A 381 18.43 -18.27 18.36
N GLY A 382 19.15 -17.17 18.56
CA GLY A 382 20.45 -16.92 17.96
C GLY A 382 20.48 -15.87 16.84
N ALA A 383 19.35 -15.27 16.50
CA ALA A 383 19.31 -14.18 15.53
C ALA A 383 19.85 -12.87 16.13
N VAL A 384 20.29 -11.95 15.27
CA VAL A 384 20.66 -10.57 15.62
C VAL A 384 19.72 -9.61 14.93
N ALA A 385 19.18 -8.65 15.66
CA ALA A 385 18.19 -7.74 15.11
C ALA A 385 18.53 -6.26 15.33
N PHE A 386 18.21 -5.46 14.34
CA PHE A 386 18.13 -4.01 14.43
C PHE A 386 16.67 -3.63 14.67
N LEU A 387 16.35 -3.24 15.90
CA LEU A 387 15.01 -2.72 16.23
C LEU A 387 14.98 -1.24 15.85
N MET A 388 14.13 -0.93 14.88
CA MET A 388 13.93 0.43 14.39
C MET A 388 13.14 1.25 15.40
N PRO A 389 13.39 2.57 15.47
CA PRO A 389 12.58 3.47 16.30
C PRO A 389 11.12 3.53 15.79
N PRO A 390 10.17 3.93 16.64
CA PRO A 390 8.81 4.22 16.20
C PRO A 390 8.82 5.18 15.01
N PHE A 391 8.00 4.88 14.00
CA PHE A 391 7.87 5.70 12.81
C PHE A 391 6.64 6.61 12.96
N ALA A 392 6.84 7.93 12.99
CA ALA A 392 5.73 8.85 13.12
C ALA A 392 4.97 9.01 11.79
N LYS A 393 3.64 9.12 11.85
CA LYS A 393 2.78 9.33 10.66
C LYS A 393 3.18 10.59 9.88
N SER A 394 3.57 11.66 10.58
CA SER A 394 4.11 12.89 9.99
C SER A 394 5.38 12.67 9.16
N ASP A 395 6.18 11.65 9.50
CA ASP A 395 7.45 11.39 8.83
C ASP A 395 7.27 10.68 7.50
N LEU A 396 6.11 10.02 7.27
CA LEU A 396 5.82 9.36 6.01
C LEU A 396 5.81 10.36 4.85
N PHE A 397 4.92 11.34 4.90
CA PHE A 397 4.83 12.35 3.85
C PHE A 397 6.09 13.20 3.75
N ARG A 398 6.65 13.60 4.90
CA ARG A 398 7.90 14.34 4.94
C ARG A 398 9.04 13.53 4.28
N GLY A 399 9.15 12.25 4.57
CA GLY A 399 10.14 11.35 3.96
C GLY A 399 9.98 11.24 2.45
N VAL A 400 8.75 11.09 1.95
CA VAL A 400 8.45 11.07 0.50
C VAL A 400 8.76 12.42 -0.15
N VAL A 401 8.43 13.53 0.50
CA VAL A 401 8.70 14.89 -0.01
C VAL A 401 10.20 15.18 -0.07
N MET A 402 10.93 14.88 0.99
CA MET A 402 12.36 15.21 1.12
C MET A 402 13.27 14.20 0.42
N GLY A 403 12.95 12.90 0.50
CA GLY A 403 13.77 11.80 -0.03
C GLY A 403 13.30 11.25 -1.39
N GLY A 404 12.12 11.64 -1.83
CA GLY A 404 11.48 11.13 -3.07
C GLY A 404 10.71 9.82 -2.87
N VAL A 405 11.22 8.89 -2.09
CA VAL A 405 10.58 7.65 -1.62
C VAL A 405 11.28 7.19 -0.35
N LEU A 406 10.58 6.45 0.50
CA LEU A 406 11.18 5.79 1.66
C LEU A 406 11.95 4.53 1.23
N PRO A 407 12.95 4.09 1.99
CA PRO A 407 13.56 2.78 1.83
C PRO A 407 12.50 1.68 1.86
N ARG A 408 12.77 0.58 1.17
CA ARG A 408 11.84 -0.56 1.13
C ARG A 408 11.66 -1.16 2.53
N LYS A 409 10.42 -1.58 2.83
CA LYS A 409 10.14 -2.18 4.15
C LYS A 409 10.44 -1.23 5.32
N THR A 410 10.19 0.07 5.15
CA THR A 410 10.34 1.06 6.24
C THR A 410 9.28 0.85 7.30
N PHE A 411 8.03 0.60 6.87
CA PHE A 411 6.90 0.45 7.77
C PHE A 411 5.89 -0.58 7.27
N SER A 412 5.03 -1.04 8.15
CA SER A 412 3.80 -1.78 7.84
C SER A 412 2.59 -0.98 8.28
N MET A 413 1.52 -1.02 7.50
CA MET A 413 0.21 -0.51 7.90
C MET A 413 -0.67 -1.70 8.26
N GLY A 414 -0.81 -1.97 9.56
CA GLY A 414 -1.58 -3.08 10.09
C GLY A 414 -1.02 -4.46 9.77
N HIS A 415 -1.65 -5.48 10.34
CA HIS A 415 -1.33 -6.89 10.11
C HIS A 415 -1.86 -7.37 8.76
N ALA A 416 -1.46 -8.60 8.37
CA ALA A 416 -1.86 -9.18 7.08
C ALA A 416 -3.38 -9.24 6.91
N GLU A 417 -4.10 -9.62 7.97
CA GLU A 417 -5.57 -9.75 7.99
C GLU A 417 -6.29 -8.38 7.91
N GLU A 418 -5.60 -7.29 8.25
CA GLU A 418 -6.12 -5.92 8.23
C GLU A 418 -5.93 -5.23 6.86
N LYS A 419 -5.24 -5.87 5.94
CA LYS A 419 -5.05 -5.37 4.59
C LYS A 419 -6.38 -5.27 3.83
N ARG A 420 -6.40 -4.46 2.77
CA ARG A 420 -7.63 -4.23 2.01
C ARG A 420 -8.13 -5.52 1.35
N TYR A 421 -9.44 -5.71 1.38
CA TYR A 421 -10.15 -6.75 0.64
C TYR A 421 -10.64 -6.21 -0.70
N TYR A 422 -10.67 -7.06 -1.70
CA TYR A 422 -11.28 -6.76 -2.98
C TYR A 422 -12.80 -6.85 -2.85
N ILE A 423 -13.50 -5.75 -3.06
CA ILE A 423 -14.97 -5.67 -2.96
C ILE A 423 -15.55 -5.03 -4.21
N GLU A 424 -15.07 -3.84 -4.55
CA GLU A 424 -15.51 -3.07 -5.68
C GLU A 424 -14.80 -3.51 -6.97
N CYS A 425 -15.48 -3.36 -8.10
CA CYS A 425 -14.93 -3.61 -9.41
C CYS A 425 -15.10 -2.39 -10.32
N ARG A 426 -14.30 -2.32 -11.38
CA ARG A 426 -14.45 -1.31 -12.42
C ARG A 426 -14.02 -1.89 -13.78
N LYS A 427 -14.71 -1.54 -14.86
CA LYS A 427 -14.26 -1.84 -16.22
C LYS A 427 -13.02 -1.02 -16.58
N ILE A 428 -12.05 -1.66 -17.20
CA ILE A 428 -10.81 -1.03 -17.70
C ILE A 428 -10.65 -1.15 -19.21
N THR A 429 -11.64 -1.74 -19.86
CA THR A 429 -11.77 -1.81 -21.32
C THR A 429 -12.95 -0.95 -21.76
N GLU A 430 -12.95 -0.55 -23.04
CA GLU A 430 -14.09 0.11 -23.70
C GLU A 430 -15.32 -0.80 -23.87
#